data_ab50b27759a8592a101b1e3e6fc8cbde
#
_entry.id   ab50b27759a8592a101b1e3e6fc8cbde
#
_cell.length_a   1.000
_cell.length_b   1.000
_cell.length_c   1.000
_cell.angle_alpha   90.00
_cell.angle_beta   90.00
_cell.angle_gamma   90.00
#
_symmetry.space_group_name_H-M   'P 1'
#
loop_
_entity.id
_entity.type
_entity.pdbx_description
1 polymer ?
#
loop_
_entity_poly.entity_id
_entity_poly.type
_entity_poly.pdbx_seq_one_letter_code
_entity_poly.pdbx_strand_id
1 'polypeptide(L)'
;MRDALPTRRQTLTALATLAGGSYLLGASTPALAWPFSDKPSIRGSGRVVQDKRPAMGFHAVAASLPCTVKLVQGNSEGVDIEADDNLLAAIETVVEEGELQLRWAKGYRVTGTNQIRLTVYLRQVDSLSVSGSADLSANSLQAPRLDGSIAGSGHIAIQDLRSERLSVSIAGSGDFEVHGTGQALKVSIAGSGDFRATHFAAQQATVDIAGSGNANLWVRQALTVSIAGSGDVRYYGEGINPTVSVIGSGRVQALGVKPPVA
;
A
#
# COMPACT_ATOMS: atom_id res chain seq x y z
N MET A 1 -17.60 40.57 -47.09
CA MET A 1 -18.76 39.70 -47.07
C MET A 1 -18.57 38.88 -45.78
N ARG A 2 -19.02 39.33 -44.58
CA ARG A 2 -20.39 39.31 -44.02
C ARG A 2 -21.01 37.91 -44.21
N ASP A 3 -21.22 37.10 -43.13
CA ASP A 3 -22.30 37.15 -42.16
C ASP A 3 -21.97 36.12 -41.06
N ALA A 4 -21.92 36.41 -39.79
CA ALA A 4 -23.00 36.62 -38.81
C ALA A 4 -23.57 35.31 -38.20
N LEU A 5 -23.30 35.16 -36.87
CA LEU A 5 -23.93 34.26 -35.92
C LEU A 5 -25.44 34.54 -35.73
N PRO A 6 -26.21 33.60 -35.17
CA PRO A 6 -26.97 34.02 -34.01
C PRO A 6 -26.99 33.04 -32.79
N THR A 7 -26.88 33.65 -31.65
CA THR A 7 -27.28 33.25 -30.28
C THR A 7 -28.78 32.95 -30.20
N ARG A 8 -29.17 31.90 -29.46
CA ARG A 8 -30.47 31.85 -28.75
C ARG A 8 -30.41 31.06 -27.44
N ARG A 9 -30.51 31.82 -26.35
CA ARG A 9 -31.03 31.39 -25.05
C ARG A 9 -32.53 31.12 -25.19
N GLN A 10 -33.01 30.02 -24.63
CA GLN A 10 -34.45 29.91 -24.28
C GLN A 10 -34.56 29.32 -22.90
N THR A 11 -35.01 30.17 -22.00
CA THR A 11 -35.61 29.89 -20.70
C THR A 11 -37.00 29.33 -20.95
N LEU A 12 -37.39 28.25 -20.30
CA LEU A 12 -38.78 27.77 -20.19
C LEU A 12 -39.12 27.52 -18.74
N THR A 13 -39.90 28.44 -18.24
CA THR A 13 -40.73 28.34 -17.02
C THR A 13 -41.98 27.54 -17.37
N ALA A 14 -42.37 26.53 -16.59
CA ALA A 14 -43.68 25.91 -16.69
C ALA A 14 -44.24 25.66 -15.31
N LEU A 15 -45.45 26.20 -15.12
CA LEU A 15 -46.29 26.17 -13.95
C LEU A 15 -46.85 24.77 -13.64
N ALA A 16 -47.07 24.55 -12.35
CA ALA A 16 -47.85 23.47 -11.79
C ALA A 16 -49.35 23.65 -12.02
N THR A 17 -50.04 22.55 -12.31
CA THR A 17 -51.49 22.43 -12.05
C THR A 17 -51.78 21.00 -11.54
N LEU A 18 -52.35 20.95 -10.33
CA LEU A 18 -52.93 19.78 -9.67
C LEU A 18 -54.26 19.41 -10.33
N ALA A 19 -54.48 18.14 -10.64
CA ALA A 19 -55.79 17.54 -10.65
C ALA A 19 -55.66 16.02 -10.43
N GLY A 20 -56.38 15.51 -9.45
CA GLY A 20 -56.33 14.16 -8.94
C GLY A 20 -56.96 13.10 -9.86
N GLY A 21 -56.60 11.86 -9.61
CA GLY A 21 -57.18 10.68 -10.26
C GLY A 21 -56.44 9.43 -9.86
N SER A 22 -56.93 8.71 -8.84
CA SER A 22 -56.41 7.42 -8.41
C SER A 22 -56.68 6.34 -9.46
N TYR A 23 -55.63 5.71 -10.01
CA TYR A 23 -55.71 4.35 -10.58
C TYR A 23 -54.45 3.61 -10.23
N LEU A 24 -54.58 2.67 -9.27
CA LEU A 24 -53.59 1.62 -9.01
C LEU A 24 -53.61 0.63 -10.18
N LEU A 25 -52.63 0.69 -11.04
CA LEU A 25 -52.25 -0.44 -11.89
C LEU A 25 -50.78 -0.72 -11.55
N GLY A 26 -50.61 -1.83 -10.81
CA GLY A 26 -49.30 -2.37 -10.50
C GLY A 26 -48.56 -2.82 -11.77
N ALA A 27 -47.74 -1.95 -12.32
CA ALA A 27 -46.73 -2.35 -13.25
C ALA A 27 -45.48 -2.75 -12.44
N SER A 28 -45.33 -4.07 -12.22
CA SER A 28 -44.09 -4.65 -11.79
C SER A 28 -43.03 -4.37 -12.88
N THR A 29 -42.24 -3.32 -12.68
CA THR A 29 -41.00 -3.14 -13.48
C THR A 29 -40.14 -4.36 -13.21
N PRO A 30 -39.74 -5.12 -14.23
CA PRO A 30 -38.75 -6.15 -14.03
C PRO A 30 -37.46 -5.45 -13.52
N ALA A 31 -37.04 -5.81 -12.32
CA ALA A 31 -35.73 -5.43 -11.83
C ALA A 31 -34.72 -5.90 -12.90
N LEU A 32 -34.07 -4.96 -13.56
CA LEU A 32 -32.94 -5.24 -14.40
C LEU A 32 -31.86 -5.84 -13.49
N ALA A 33 -31.86 -7.17 -13.40
CA ALA A 33 -30.76 -7.89 -12.82
C ALA A 33 -29.53 -7.53 -13.65
N TRP A 34 -28.62 -6.74 -13.06
CA TRP A 34 -27.30 -6.54 -13.62
C TRP A 34 -26.69 -7.93 -13.79
N PRO A 35 -26.16 -8.28 -14.94
CA PRO A 35 -25.44 -9.54 -15.10
C PRO A 35 -24.22 -9.44 -14.19
N PHE A 36 -24.33 -9.96 -12.97
CA PHE A 36 -23.14 -10.33 -12.22
C PHE A 36 -22.43 -11.34 -13.10
N SER A 37 -21.30 -10.97 -13.68
CA SER A 37 -20.49 -11.91 -14.42
C SER A 37 -20.08 -12.99 -13.43
N ASP A 38 -20.71 -14.16 -13.50
CA ASP A 38 -20.31 -15.37 -12.79
C ASP A 38 -18.93 -15.80 -13.31
N LYS A 39 -17.89 -15.09 -12.89
CA LYS A 39 -16.54 -15.57 -13.08
C LYS A 39 -16.40 -16.81 -12.20
N PRO A 40 -16.00 -17.96 -12.74
CA PRO A 40 -15.84 -19.16 -11.95
C PRO A 40 -14.88 -18.87 -10.80
N SER A 41 -15.32 -19.13 -9.58
CA SER A 41 -14.47 -19.00 -8.40
C SER A 41 -13.65 -20.28 -8.26
N ILE A 42 -12.34 -20.12 -8.10
CA ILE A 42 -11.42 -21.23 -7.84
C ILE A 42 -11.13 -21.27 -6.35
N ARG A 43 -11.26 -22.44 -5.77
CA ARG A 43 -10.78 -22.74 -4.41
C ARG A 43 -9.51 -23.56 -4.48
N GLY A 44 -8.53 -23.26 -3.61
CA GLY A 44 -7.30 -24.06 -3.53
C GLY A 44 -7.57 -25.54 -3.31
N SER A 45 -6.81 -26.40 -3.98
CA SER A 45 -6.93 -27.86 -3.95
C SER A 45 -6.44 -28.50 -2.66
N GLY A 46 -5.60 -27.79 -1.89
CA GLY A 46 -4.89 -28.30 -0.74
C GLY A 46 -3.59 -29.02 -1.08
N ARG A 47 -3.27 -29.23 -2.34
CA ARG A 47 -2.01 -29.84 -2.76
C ARG A 47 -1.00 -28.76 -3.13
N VAL A 48 -0.14 -28.42 -2.20
CA VAL A 48 0.92 -27.41 -2.38
C VAL A 48 2.03 -27.97 -3.27
N VAL A 49 2.44 -27.20 -4.26
CA VAL A 49 3.54 -27.46 -5.17
C VAL A 49 4.44 -26.25 -5.31
N GLN A 50 5.65 -26.46 -5.82
CA GLN A 50 6.60 -25.41 -6.11
C GLN A 50 6.68 -25.15 -7.61
N ASP A 51 6.77 -23.88 -7.99
CA ASP A 51 6.96 -23.42 -9.36
C ASP A 51 8.04 -22.33 -9.38
N LYS A 52 8.90 -22.37 -10.41
CA LYS A 52 9.97 -21.37 -10.58
C LYS A 52 9.73 -20.57 -11.83
N ARG A 53 9.66 -19.26 -11.71
CA ARG A 53 9.40 -18.37 -12.82
C ARG A 53 10.55 -17.43 -13.08
N PRO A 54 11.01 -17.32 -14.32
CA PRO A 54 11.97 -16.29 -14.68
C PRO A 54 11.30 -14.92 -14.58
N ALA A 55 11.97 -14.00 -13.92
CA ALA A 55 11.62 -12.58 -13.89
C ALA A 55 12.93 -11.80 -13.87
N MET A 56 13.15 -10.93 -14.83
CA MET A 56 14.43 -10.23 -15.00
C MET A 56 14.21 -8.76 -15.35
N GLY A 57 15.19 -7.92 -14.97
CA GLY A 57 15.21 -6.51 -15.35
C GLY A 57 14.21 -5.66 -14.58
N PHE A 58 13.90 -6.03 -13.34
CA PHE A 58 13.05 -5.23 -12.46
C PHE A 58 13.84 -4.64 -11.29
N HIS A 59 13.40 -3.51 -10.82
CA HIS A 59 13.90 -2.80 -9.64
C HIS A 59 12.79 -2.42 -8.66
N ALA A 60 11.55 -2.71 -9.00
CA ALA A 60 10.38 -2.51 -8.16
C ALA A 60 9.59 -3.81 -8.01
N VAL A 61 8.92 -4.00 -6.85
CA VAL A 61 8.06 -5.16 -6.57
C VAL A 61 6.72 -4.70 -6.06
N ALA A 62 5.64 -5.12 -6.72
CA ALA A 62 4.27 -4.84 -6.33
C ALA A 62 3.50 -6.14 -6.07
N ALA A 63 2.97 -6.29 -4.85
CA ALA A 63 2.15 -7.42 -4.44
C ALA A 63 0.70 -6.99 -4.22
N SER A 64 -0.23 -7.57 -4.99
CA SER A 64 -1.66 -7.27 -4.90
C SER A 64 -2.55 -8.49 -4.70
N LEU A 65 -1.96 -9.66 -4.43
CA LEU A 65 -2.69 -10.86 -4.01
C LEU A 65 -2.39 -11.17 -2.53
N PRO A 66 -3.29 -11.82 -1.79
CA PRO A 66 -3.05 -12.21 -0.41
C PRO A 66 -1.97 -13.31 -0.37
N CYS A 67 -0.75 -12.94 -0.06
CA CYS A 67 0.40 -13.83 -0.04
C CYS A 67 1.47 -13.35 0.94
N THR A 68 2.41 -14.23 1.25
CA THR A 68 3.67 -13.87 1.93
C THR A 68 4.79 -13.81 0.90
N VAL A 69 5.46 -12.67 0.80
CA VAL A 69 6.59 -12.44 -0.10
C VAL A 69 7.87 -12.29 0.70
N LYS A 70 8.85 -13.12 0.40
CA LYS A 70 10.21 -12.96 0.93
C LYS A 70 11.10 -12.40 -0.16
N LEU A 71 11.73 -11.25 0.10
CA LEU A 71 12.72 -10.66 -0.80
C LEU A 71 14.12 -11.14 -0.43
N VAL A 72 14.89 -11.51 -1.43
CA VAL A 72 16.28 -11.94 -1.31
C VAL A 72 17.13 -11.14 -2.30
N GLN A 73 17.86 -10.15 -1.79
CA GLN A 73 18.76 -9.36 -2.64
C GLN A 73 20.07 -10.11 -2.86
N GLY A 74 20.50 -10.20 -4.12
CA GLY A 74 21.74 -10.90 -4.52
C GLY A 74 22.06 -10.72 -6.00
N ASN A 75 22.71 -11.71 -6.60
CA ASN A 75 23.15 -11.65 -8.01
C ASN A 75 22.16 -12.31 -8.99
N SER A 76 21.11 -12.94 -8.50
CA SER A 76 20.08 -13.62 -9.31
C SER A 76 18.79 -12.85 -9.31
N GLU A 77 17.97 -13.07 -10.33
CA GLU A 77 16.61 -12.56 -10.45
C GLU A 77 15.66 -13.70 -10.77
N GLY A 78 14.46 -13.68 -10.21
CA GLY A 78 13.45 -14.70 -10.43
C GLY A 78 12.45 -14.77 -9.29
N VAL A 79 11.46 -15.65 -9.43
CA VAL A 79 10.41 -15.89 -8.44
C VAL A 79 10.21 -17.38 -8.23
N ASP A 80 10.37 -17.83 -6.99
CA ASP A 80 9.94 -19.16 -6.55
C ASP A 80 8.54 -19.01 -5.90
N ILE A 81 7.59 -19.83 -6.35
CA ILE A 81 6.20 -19.82 -5.89
C ILE A 81 5.91 -21.13 -5.19
N GLU A 82 5.32 -21.08 -4.01
CA GLU A 82 4.76 -22.22 -3.29
C GLU A 82 3.27 -21.94 -3.08
N ALA A 83 2.42 -22.71 -3.76
CA ALA A 83 0.97 -22.53 -3.76
C ALA A 83 0.25 -23.83 -4.11
N ASP A 84 -1.09 -23.85 -3.93
CA ASP A 84 -1.91 -24.94 -4.41
C ASP A 84 -1.77 -25.11 -5.94
N ASP A 85 -1.63 -26.34 -6.42
CA ASP A 85 -1.35 -26.68 -7.82
C ASP A 85 -2.33 -26.07 -8.82
N ASN A 86 -3.60 -26.02 -8.46
CA ASN A 86 -4.66 -25.46 -9.30
C ASN A 86 -4.69 -23.91 -9.28
N LEU A 87 -3.95 -23.27 -8.36
CA LEU A 87 -3.87 -21.80 -8.29
C LEU A 87 -2.68 -21.24 -9.08
N LEU A 88 -1.69 -22.04 -9.45
CA LEU A 88 -0.50 -21.56 -10.16
C LEU A 88 -0.84 -20.82 -11.46
N ALA A 89 -1.85 -21.29 -12.21
CA ALA A 89 -2.31 -20.61 -13.43
C ALA A 89 -3.04 -19.29 -13.16
N ALA A 90 -3.57 -19.11 -11.95
CA ALA A 90 -4.22 -17.87 -11.55
C ALA A 90 -3.25 -16.84 -10.95
N ILE A 91 -2.04 -17.23 -10.55
CA ILE A 91 -1.00 -16.32 -10.06
C ILE A 91 -0.22 -15.79 -11.25
N GLU A 92 -0.23 -14.49 -11.45
CA GLU A 92 0.55 -13.79 -12.47
C GLU A 92 1.79 -13.15 -11.86
N THR A 93 2.94 -13.42 -12.48
CA THR A 93 4.24 -12.81 -12.15
C THR A 93 4.80 -12.20 -13.43
N VAL A 94 4.59 -10.91 -13.63
CA VAL A 94 4.93 -10.20 -14.86
C VAL A 94 5.79 -8.99 -14.53
N VAL A 95 6.80 -8.73 -15.35
CA VAL A 95 7.59 -7.51 -15.27
C VAL A 95 7.02 -6.52 -16.28
N GLU A 96 6.49 -5.41 -15.79
CA GLU A 96 5.96 -4.30 -16.58
C GLU A 96 6.68 -3.01 -16.16
N GLU A 97 7.29 -2.30 -17.10
CA GLU A 97 8.00 -1.03 -16.85
C GLU A 97 9.05 -1.09 -15.72
N GLY A 98 9.73 -2.23 -15.54
CA GLY A 98 10.72 -2.42 -14.50
C GLY A 98 10.15 -2.77 -13.12
N GLU A 99 8.84 -2.98 -13.02
CA GLU A 99 8.16 -3.44 -11.81
C GLU A 99 7.72 -4.90 -11.96
N LEU A 100 8.10 -5.75 -11.00
CA LEU A 100 7.59 -7.11 -10.89
C LEU A 100 6.22 -7.08 -10.22
N GLN A 101 5.18 -7.41 -10.97
CA GLN A 101 3.81 -7.48 -10.52
C GLN A 101 3.44 -8.89 -10.07
N LEU A 102 3.07 -9.04 -8.80
CA LEU A 102 2.56 -10.26 -8.19
C LEU A 102 1.05 -10.08 -7.98
N ARG A 103 0.24 -10.63 -8.89
CA ARG A 103 -1.20 -10.37 -8.92
C ARG A 103 -2.01 -11.59 -9.37
N TRP A 104 -3.32 -11.54 -9.16
CA TRP A 104 -4.21 -12.49 -9.78
C TRP A 104 -4.33 -12.22 -11.29
N ALA A 105 -4.23 -13.27 -12.08
CA ALA A 105 -4.47 -13.19 -13.53
C ALA A 105 -5.92 -12.76 -13.80
N LYS A 106 -6.10 -12.01 -14.89
CA LYS A 106 -7.42 -11.51 -15.30
C LYS A 106 -8.39 -12.67 -15.54
N GLY A 107 -9.61 -12.55 -15.03
CA GLY A 107 -10.65 -13.58 -15.23
C GLY A 107 -10.75 -14.59 -14.11
N TYR A 108 -9.82 -14.65 -13.18
CA TYR A 108 -9.89 -15.52 -12.01
C TYR A 108 -10.50 -14.80 -10.81
N ARG A 109 -11.30 -15.54 -10.04
CA ARG A 109 -11.77 -15.17 -8.71
C ARG A 109 -11.39 -16.29 -7.76
N VAL A 110 -10.48 -16.02 -6.86
CA VAL A 110 -9.99 -17.02 -5.92
C VAL A 110 -10.71 -16.86 -4.58
N THR A 111 -11.26 -17.97 -4.07
CA THR A 111 -11.99 -18.00 -2.80
C THR A 111 -11.44 -19.13 -1.93
N GLY A 112 -10.78 -18.79 -0.84
CA GLY A 112 -10.19 -19.78 0.06
C GLY A 112 -8.90 -20.38 -0.52
N THR A 113 -7.78 -19.94 -0.02
CA THR A 113 -6.44 -20.42 -0.39
C THR A 113 -5.75 -20.97 0.85
N ASN A 114 -4.86 -21.95 0.67
CA ASN A 114 -3.75 -22.15 1.57
C ASN A 114 -2.80 -20.96 1.43
N GLN A 115 -1.87 -20.81 2.35
CA GLN A 115 -0.88 -19.75 2.27
C GLN A 115 -0.11 -19.82 0.94
N ILE A 116 -0.17 -18.75 0.16
CA ILE A 116 0.68 -18.55 -1.00
C ILE A 116 1.98 -17.91 -0.51
N ARG A 117 3.11 -18.55 -0.79
CA ARG A 117 4.43 -18.04 -0.47
C ARG A 117 5.22 -17.80 -1.74
N LEU A 118 5.84 -16.63 -1.82
CA LEU A 118 6.68 -16.24 -2.94
C LEU A 118 8.07 -15.87 -2.39
N THR A 119 9.11 -16.36 -3.04
CA THR A 119 10.46 -15.85 -2.81
C THR A 119 10.91 -15.12 -4.07
N VAL A 120 11.14 -13.83 -3.93
CA VAL A 120 11.59 -12.97 -5.02
C VAL A 120 13.06 -12.72 -4.87
N TYR A 121 13.84 -13.16 -5.85
CA TYR A 121 15.27 -12.85 -5.96
C TYR A 121 15.44 -11.60 -6.80
N LEU A 122 16.20 -10.63 -6.31
CA LEU A 122 16.39 -9.33 -6.96
C LEU A 122 17.83 -8.83 -6.80
N ARG A 123 18.30 -8.04 -7.76
CA ARG A 123 19.63 -7.41 -7.71
C ARG A 123 19.57 -6.03 -7.10
N GLN A 124 18.61 -5.25 -7.51
CA GLN A 124 18.40 -3.87 -7.09
C GLN A 124 16.92 -3.69 -6.70
N VAL A 125 16.67 -2.76 -5.79
CA VAL A 125 15.32 -2.38 -5.41
C VAL A 125 15.28 -0.90 -5.07
N ASP A 126 14.30 -0.20 -5.61
CA ASP A 126 14.00 1.19 -5.30
C ASP A 126 12.53 1.41 -4.92
N SER A 127 11.66 0.42 -5.17
CA SER A 127 10.25 0.51 -4.79
C SER A 127 9.67 -0.83 -4.34
N LEU A 128 8.90 -0.79 -3.25
CA LEU A 128 8.13 -1.90 -2.71
C LEU A 128 6.68 -1.45 -2.50
N SER A 129 5.74 -2.12 -3.14
CA SER A 129 4.32 -1.78 -3.07
C SER A 129 3.48 -2.98 -2.64
N VAL A 130 2.60 -2.77 -1.67
CA VAL A 130 1.62 -3.75 -1.21
C VAL A 130 0.22 -3.16 -1.34
N SER A 131 -0.64 -3.87 -2.06
CA SER A 131 -2.06 -3.54 -2.18
C SER A 131 -2.91 -4.67 -1.62
N GLY A 132 -3.85 -4.36 -0.73
CA GLY A 132 -4.69 -5.35 -0.06
C GLY A 132 -4.06 -5.89 1.22
N SER A 133 -3.78 -7.20 1.31
CA SER A 133 -3.37 -7.89 2.54
C SER A 133 -2.12 -8.77 2.37
N ALA A 134 -1.24 -8.41 1.45
CA ALA A 134 0.03 -9.13 1.30
C ALA A 134 1.01 -8.75 2.41
N ASP A 135 1.83 -9.73 2.81
CA ASP A 135 2.94 -9.55 3.74
C ASP A 135 4.27 -9.65 2.98
N LEU A 136 5.05 -8.60 3.01
CA LEU A 136 6.35 -8.53 2.34
C LEU A 136 7.45 -8.42 3.37
N SER A 137 8.48 -9.26 3.25
CA SER A 137 9.60 -9.27 4.19
C SER A 137 10.96 -9.35 3.49
N ALA A 138 11.95 -8.69 4.10
CA ALA A 138 13.35 -8.78 3.68
C ALA A 138 14.26 -8.86 4.91
N ASN A 139 15.26 -9.75 4.89
CA ASN A 139 16.26 -9.80 5.93
C ASN A 139 17.29 -8.66 5.82
N SER A 140 17.73 -8.35 4.61
CA SER A 140 18.66 -7.24 4.36
C SER A 140 18.41 -6.67 2.97
N LEU A 141 18.40 -5.34 2.88
CA LEU A 141 18.31 -4.60 1.62
C LEU A 141 19.29 -3.44 1.61
N GLN A 142 19.92 -3.22 0.45
CA GLN A 142 20.75 -2.06 0.17
C GLN A 142 20.15 -1.31 -1.00
N ALA A 143 19.73 -0.08 -0.76
CA ALA A 143 19.12 0.76 -1.77
C ALA A 143 19.46 2.23 -1.49
N PRO A 144 20.12 2.97 -2.39
CA PRO A 144 20.35 4.41 -2.19
C PRO A 144 19.06 5.16 -1.92
N ARG A 145 17.99 4.76 -2.61
CA ARG A 145 16.62 5.23 -2.37
C ARG A 145 15.69 4.02 -2.30
N LEU A 146 14.76 4.06 -1.36
CA LEU A 146 13.68 3.08 -1.27
C LEU A 146 12.35 3.78 -1.02
N ASP A 147 11.39 3.55 -1.90
CA ASP A 147 10.02 4.00 -1.75
C ASP A 147 9.14 2.80 -1.35
N GLY A 148 8.57 2.83 -0.14
CA GLY A 148 7.64 1.82 0.38
C GLY A 148 6.20 2.32 0.35
N SER A 149 5.28 1.53 -0.19
CA SER A 149 3.86 1.90 -0.27
C SER A 149 2.96 0.77 0.20
N ILE A 150 2.01 1.08 1.08
CA ILE A 150 0.98 0.14 1.53
C ILE A 150 -0.39 0.77 1.29
N ALA A 151 -1.22 0.10 0.50
CA ALA A 151 -2.62 0.46 0.27
C ALA A 151 -3.53 -0.69 0.74
N GLY A 152 -4.12 -0.56 1.94
CA GLY A 152 -4.96 -1.59 2.56
C GLY A 152 -4.50 -1.98 3.95
N SER A 153 -4.38 -3.29 4.21
CA SER A 153 -4.06 -3.87 5.52
C SER A 153 -2.83 -4.79 5.48
N GLY A 154 -2.03 -4.70 4.43
CA GLY A 154 -0.82 -5.50 4.29
C GLY A 154 0.32 -5.02 5.18
N HIS A 155 1.41 -5.77 5.18
CA HIS A 155 2.57 -5.51 6.03
C HIS A 155 3.86 -5.54 5.22
N ILE A 156 4.80 -4.61 5.52
CA ILE A 156 6.16 -4.63 5.00
C ILE A 156 7.13 -4.62 6.18
N ALA A 157 8.05 -5.59 6.22
CA ALA A 157 9.07 -5.71 7.26
C ALA A 157 10.47 -5.84 6.66
N ILE A 158 11.40 -4.96 7.03
CA ILE A 158 12.80 -4.99 6.59
C ILE A 158 13.71 -5.02 7.82
N GLN A 159 14.49 -6.10 8.01
CA GLN A 159 15.28 -6.30 9.22
C GLN A 159 16.64 -5.55 9.21
N ASP A 160 17.22 -5.32 8.04
CA ASP A 160 18.42 -4.49 7.90
C ASP A 160 18.36 -3.72 6.57
N LEU A 161 17.97 -2.45 6.63
CA LEU A 161 17.98 -1.55 5.48
C LEU A 161 19.16 -0.57 5.59
N ARG A 162 19.94 -0.49 4.52
CA ARG A 162 20.92 0.57 4.32
C ARG A 162 20.50 1.45 3.17
N SER A 163 20.08 2.69 3.48
CA SER A 163 19.54 3.61 2.49
C SER A 163 19.93 5.05 2.78
N GLU A 164 20.19 5.82 1.73
CA GLU A 164 20.32 7.27 1.89
C GLU A 164 18.96 7.93 2.12
N ARG A 165 17.92 7.42 1.43
CA ARG A 165 16.56 7.95 1.53
C ARG A 165 15.53 6.83 1.58
N LEU A 166 14.75 6.81 2.64
CA LEU A 166 13.57 5.98 2.78
C LEU A 166 12.31 6.87 2.77
N SER A 167 11.40 6.58 1.85
CA SER A 167 10.08 7.23 1.80
C SER A 167 9.00 6.16 1.98
N VAL A 168 8.10 6.35 2.93
CA VAL A 168 7.04 5.39 3.25
C VAL A 168 5.68 6.08 3.16
N SER A 169 4.75 5.45 2.46
CA SER A 169 3.36 5.88 2.35
C SER A 169 2.43 4.75 2.77
N ILE A 170 1.58 5.01 3.77
CA ILE A 170 0.59 4.04 4.26
C ILE A 170 -0.79 4.64 4.08
N ALA A 171 -1.62 4.01 3.25
CA ALA A 171 -3.02 4.35 3.04
C ALA A 171 -3.91 3.20 3.50
N GLY A 172 -4.55 3.34 4.67
CA GLY A 172 -5.38 2.31 5.28
C GLY A 172 -4.94 1.93 6.69
N SER A 173 -4.84 0.64 6.97
CA SER A 173 -4.53 0.09 8.29
C SER A 173 -3.32 -0.87 8.29
N GLY A 174 -2.54 -0.84 7.23
CA GLY A 174 -1.34 -1.67 7.12
C GLY A 174 -0.17 -1.12 7.94
N ASP A 175 0.85 -1.96 8.16
CA ASP A 175 1.99 -1.65 8.99
C ASP A 175 3.30 -1.70 8.20
N PHE A 176 4.20 -0.77 8.49
CA PHE A 176 5.55 -0.78 7.94
C PHE A 176 6.57 -0.82 9.07
N GLU A 177 7.40 -1.87 9.08
CA GLU A 177 8.48 -2.04 10.05
C GLU A 177 9.83 -2.03 9.36
N VAL A 178 10.77 -1.26 9.91
CA VAL A 178 12.12 -1.18 9.36
C VAL A 178 13.18 -1.02 10.45
N HIS A 179 14.27 -1.78 10.29
CA HIS A 179 15.50 -1.63 11.05
C HIS A 179 16.64 -1.24 10.12
N GLY A 180 17.73 -0.70 10.66
CA GLY A 180 18.92 -0.33 9.88
C GLY A 180 19.35 1.13 10.02
N THR A 181 19.80 1.73 8.92
CA THR A 181 20.34 3.09 8.93
C THR A 181 19.97 3.87 7.66
N GLY A 182 19.76 5.19 7.82
CA GLY A 182 19.50 6.08 6.69
C GLY A 182 19.85 7.55 6.96
N GLN A 183 19.94 8.34 5.89
CA GLN A 183 20.15 9.79 6.01
C GLN A 183 18.80 10.51 6.17
N ALA A 184 17.88 10.29 5.25
CA ALA A 184 16.58 10.94 5.24
C ALA A 184 15.44 9.91 5.29
N LEU A 185 14.51 10.14 6.20
CA LEU A 185 13.28 9.37 6.36
C LEU A 185 12.08 10.28 6.11
N LYS A 186 11.19 9.88 5.23
CA LYS A 186 9.89 10.52 5.03
C LYS A 186 8.79 9.49 5.24
N VAL A 187 7.81 9.83 6.08
CA VAL A 187 6.66 8.96 6.38
C VAL A 187 5.38 9.74 6.18
N SER A 188 4.44 9.15 5.44
CA SER A 188 3.10 9.69 5.26
C SER A 188 2.08 8.61 5.58
N ILE A 189 1.20 8.86 6.55
CA ILE A 189 0.16 7.92 6.97
C ILE A 189 -1.21 8.57 6.77
N ALA A 190 -2.04 7.94 5.95
CA ALA A 190 -3.43 8.31 5.75
C ALA A 190 -4.33 7.16 6.20
N GLY A 191 -4.88 7.23 7.41
CA GLY A 191 -5.68 6.19 8.02
C GLY A 191 -5.26 5.81 9.44
N SER A 192 -5.16 4.51 9.72
CA SER A 192 -4.89 3.98 11.06
C SER A 192 -3.69 3.01 11.11
N GLY A 193 -2.90 2.96 10.06
CA GLY A 193 -1.71 2.11 9.99
C GLY A 193 -0.56 2.62 10.85
N ASP A 194 0.39 1.75 11.17
CA ASP A 194 1.52 2.04 12.02
C ASP A 194 2.85 2.00 11.26
N PHE A 195 3.74 2.94 11.59
CA PHE A 195 5.13 2.93 11.16
C PHE A 195 6.07 2.66 12.33
N ARG A 196 6.86 1.58 12.26
CA ARG A 196 7.75 1.11 13.32
C ARG A 196 9.20 1.14 12.85
N ALA A 197 9.96 2.13 13.31
CA ALA A 197 11.37 2.36 12.95
C ALA A 197 12.25 2.71 14.16
N THR A 198 11.93 2.14 15.32
CA THR A 198 12.72 2.36 16.55
C THR A 198 14.14 1.79 16.45
N HIS A 199 14.41 0.91 15.49
CA HIS A 199 15.73 0.34 15.19
C HIS A 199 16.29 0.80 13.84
N PHE A 200 15.71 1.84 13.25
CA PHE A 200 16.23 2.49 12.05
C PHE A 200 16.77 3.88 12.41
N ALA A 201 18.08 4.03 12.40
CA ALA A 201 18.73 5.29 12.74
C ALA A 201 18.71 6.26 11.55
N ALA A 202 17.76 7.18 11.53
CA ALA A 202 17.69 8.26 10.57
C ALA A 202 18.44 9.50 11.05
N GLN A 203 19.16 10.21 10.15
CA GLN A 203 19.71 11.52 10.51
C GLN A 203 18.58 12.55 10.58
N GLN A 204 17.72 12.58 9.58
CA GLN A 204 16.58 13.50 9.51
C GLN A 204 15.29 12.73 9.23
N ALA A 205 14.18 13.17 9.85
CA ALA A 205 12.88 12.56 9.60
C ALA A 205 11.79 13.63 9.42
N THR A 206 10.89 13.35 8.48
CA THR A 206 9.63 14.08 8.28
C THR A 206 8.48 13.10 8.38
N VAL A 207 7.49 13.41 9.22
CA VAL A 207 6.33 12.54 9.47
C VAL A 207 5.05 13.34 9.29
N ASP A 208 4.20 12.89 8.39
CA ASP A 208 2.89 13.46 8.13
C ASP A 208 1.81 12.42 8.40
N ILE A 209 0.90 12.69 9.35
CA ILE A 209 -0.20 11.78 9.72
C ILE A 209 -1.54 12.47 9.50
N ALA A 210 -2.39 11.86 8.69
CA ALA A 210 -3.79 12.22 8.52
C ALA A 210 -4.68 11.05 8.97
N GLY A 211 -5.19 11.09 10.21
CA GLY A 211 -6.00 10.02 10.81
C GLY A 211 -5.58 9.65 12.22
N SER A 212 -5.53 8.34 12.51
CA SER A 212 -5.26 7.78 13.84
C SER A 212 -4.05 6.83 13.87
N GLY A 213 -3.29 6.78 12.80
CA GLY A 213 -2.08 5.96 12.72
C GLY A 213 -0.95 6.49 13.60
N ASN A 214 0.04 5.65 13.90
CA ASN A 214 1.14 6.01 14.77
C ASN A 214 2.49 5.84 14.08
N ALA A 215 3.49 6.63 14.52
CA ALA A 215 4.86 6.49 14.07
C ALA A 215 5.83 6.43 15.26
N ASN A 216 6.67 5.38 15.28
CA ASN A 216 7.72 5.21 16.27
C ASN A 216 9.08 5.24 15.57
N LEU A 217 9.96 6.17 15.91
CA LEU A 217 11.20 6.42 15.16
C LEU A 217 12.43 6.61 16.06
N TRP A 218 13.59 6.52 15.43
CA TRP A 218 14.86 6.94 16.01
C TRP A 218 15.53 7.95 15.07
N VAL A 219 15.67 9.19 15.55
CA VAL A 219 16.20 10.33 14.78
C VAL A 219 17.42 10.92 15.50
N ARG A 220 18.42 11.37 14.76
CA ARG A 220 19.68 11.85 15.32
C ARG A 220 19.87 13.37 15.24
N GLN A 221 19.30 14.06 14.24
CA GLN A 221 19.58 15.48 13.99
C GLN A 221 18.32 16.35 13.93
N ALA A 222 17.36 16.02 13.08
CA ALA A 222 16.18 16.86 12.85
C ALA A 222 14.91 16.04 12.67
N LEU A 223 13.81 16.50 13.28
CA LEU A 223 12.48 15.90 13.17
C LEU A 223 11.45 16.98 12.87
N THR A 224 10.68 16.75 11.81
CA THR A 224 9.49 17.56 11.49
C THR A 224 8.27 16.64 11.54
N VAL A 225 7.23 17.09 12.26
CA VAL A 225 5.99 16.31 12.44
C VAL A 225 4.78 17.17 12.16
N SER A 226 3.88 16.65 11.32
CA SER A 226 2.56 17.22 11.06
C SER A 226 1.49 16.16 11.34
N ILE A 227 0.54 16.45 12.22
CA ILE A 227 -0.55 15.54 12.56
C ILE A 227 -1.89 16.25 12.36
N ALA A 228 -2.76 15.66 11.55
CA ALA A 228 -4.16 16.03 11.41
C ALA A 228 -5.03 14.85 11.85
N GLY A 229 -5.48 14.83 13.11
CA GLY A 229 -6.26 13.74 13.70
C GLY A 229 -5.85 13.36 15.12
N SER A 230 -5.81 12.06 15.40
CA SER A 230 -5.58 11.49 16.73
C SER A 230 -4.34 10.58 16.82
N GLY A 231 -3.54 10.54 15.77
CA GLY A 231 -2.33 9.71 15.72
C GLY A 231 -1.22 10.23 16.65
N ASP A 232 -0.34 9.33 17.10
CA ASP A 232 0.77 9.65 17.97
C ASP A 232 2.11 9.44 17.25
N VAL A 233 3.08 10.34 17.49
CA VAL A 233 4.47 10.17 17.08
C VAL A 233 5.35 10.05 18.32
N ARG A 234 6.09 8.94 18.43
CA ARG A 234 7.06 8.70 19.50
C ARG A 234 8.44 8.56 18.90
N TYR A 235 9.42 9.27 19.47
CA TYR A 235 10.76 9.22 18.91
C TYR A 235 11.86 9.12 19.98
N TYR A 236 12.90 8.37 19.63
CA TYR A 236 14.19 8.42 20.30
C TYR A 236 15.05 9.47 19.62
N GLY A 237 15.80 10.27 20.41
CA GLY A 237 16.74 11.26 19.90
C GLY A 237 17.21 12.18 21.04
N GLU A 238 18.51 12.45 21.11
CA GLU A 238 19.12 13.31 22.09
C GLU A 238 19.27 14.73 21.53
N GLY A 239 18.87 15.73 22.32
CA GLY A 239 19.04 17.15 21.95
C GLY A 239 18.23 17.64 20.75
N ILE A 240 17.23 16.88 20.32
CA ILE A 240 16.39 17.26 19.19
C ILE A 240 15.26 18.16 19.64
N ASN A 241 15.13 19.32 18.97
CA ASN A 241 13.97 20.20 19.07
C ASN A 241 13.11 19.97 17.80
N PRO A 242 12.03 19.16 17.85
CA PRO A 242 11.22 18.90 16.67
C PRO A 242 10.40 20.12 16.26
N THR A 243 10.23 20.32 14.95
CA THR A 243 9.21 21.21 14.43
C THR A 243 7.89 20.46 14.39
N VAL A 244 6.89 20.92 15.16
CA VAL A 244 5.64 20.18 15.36
C VAL A 244 4.44 21.04 15.02
N SER A 245 3.52 20.48 14.22
CA SER A 245 2.19 21.04 13.95
C SER A 245 1.15 19.94 14.20
N VAL A 246 0.21 20.20 15.12
CA VAL A 246 -0.86 19.23 15.46
C VAL A 246 -2.21 19.91 15.36
N ILE A 247 -3.09 19.33 14.57
CA ILE A 247 -4.51 19.68 14.47
C ILE A 247 -5.32 18.45 14.89
N GLY A 248 -5.89 18.49 16.10
CA GLY A 248 -6.64 17.36 16.66
C GLY A 248 -6.15 16.96 18.05
N SER A 249 -6.24 15.65 18.36
CA SER A 249 -5.90 15.10 19.69
C SER A 249 -4.59 14.30 19.69
N GLY A 250 -3.88 14.29 18.58
CA GLY A 250 -2.59 13.58 18.44
C GLY A 250 -1.49 14.18 19.31
N ARG A 251 -0.44 13.40 19.57
CA ARG A 251 0.68 13.79 20.45
C ARG A 251 2.00 13.44 19.81
N VAL A 252 3.00 14.27 20.15
CA VAL A 252 4.41 14.01 19.83
C VAL A 252 5.18 13.86 21.14
N GLN A 253 5.83 12.71 21.34
CA GLN A 253 6.49 12.35 22.58
C GLN A 253 7.95 11.94 22.34
N ALA A 254 8.87 12.62 23.02
CA ALA A 254 10.26 12.18 23.10
C ALA A 254 10.39 11.03 24.10
N LEU A 255 11.06 9.95 23.71
CA LEU A 255 11.37 8.79 24.53
C LEU A 255 12.77 8.87 25.16
N GLY A 256 13.52 9.94 24.88
CA GLY A 256 14.90 10.14 25.35
C GLY A 256 15.94 9.45 24.46
N VAL A 257 17.04 9.05 25.08
CA VAL A 257 18.15 8.38 24.38
C VAL A 257 17.74 6.95 24.03
N LYS A 258 18.09 6.50 22.82
CA LYS A 258 17.85 5.12 22.43
C LYS A 258 18.69 4.18 23.30
N PRO A 259 18.10 3.22 24.01
CA PRO A 259 18.85 2.20 24.75
C PRO A 259 19.74 1.39 23.80
N PRO A 260 20.94 0.95 24.25
CA PRO A 260 21.75 0.03 23.47
C PRO A 260 20.94 -1.26 23.20
N VAL A 261 21.12 -1.80 22.01
CA VAL A 261 20.55 -3.12 21.67
C VAL A 261 21.32 -4.16 22.44
N ALA A 262 20.63 -4.93 23.26
CA ALA A 262 21.22 -6.02 24.05
C ALA A 262 21.62 -7.20 23.15
#